data_ef9331f5b4ec47344f1b86da869ea6db
#
_entry.id   ef9331f5b4ec47344f1b86da869ea6db
#
_cell.length_a   1.000
_cell.length_b   1.000
_cell.length_c   1.000
_cell.angle_alpha   90.00
_cell.angle_beta   90.00
_cell.angle_gamma   90.00
#
_symmetry.space_group_name_H-M   'P 1'
#
loop_
_entity.id
_entity.type
_entity.pdbx_description
1 polymer ?
#
loop_
_entity_poly.entity_id
_entity_poly.type
_entity_poly.pdbx_seq_one_letter_code
_entity_poly.pdbx_strand_id
1 'polypeptide(L)'
;MPDPVIDLSAVIDVSSLIEKVADRRVVFVGESHDQYQHHLNQLAIIKGLHAKHSDLGIGLEFFFQPYQDVLDRYIAGEIDEADLIRESEYFDRWRFDYRLYRPIFQYAREHGIPLIALNLESEITRQVGREGIESLPEKLKLRFPAEIDRDNEDYHKRLQSVFDAHPHKEGRSFENFLEVQLLWDEGMAQRAAEWMQRDPESHLVILAGVGHLMYGDGIPKRLLRRIDASQATILNVDTAMELDQALADYLIVAEKRSLPPSGKLGVLLDTTSSPPSIKDFIEGSGAREAGVEKLDRLLSIDGQPIKSYADIRIALMDREVGEKVELEVERERLLLGTIVETMLVTLR
;
A
#
# COMPACT_ATOMS: atom_id res chain seq x y z
N MET A 1 -17.68 -30.54 1.30
CA MET A 1 -17.12 -30.53 2.68
C MET A 1 -18.29 -30.35 3.63
N PRO A 2 -18.26 -30.81 4.89
CA PRO A 2 -19.30 -30.50 5.84
C PRO A 2 -19.34 -29.00 6.11
N ASP A 3 -20.51 -28.45 6.42
CA ASP A 3 -20.69 -27.04 6.70
C ASP A 3 -19.82 -26.61 7.90
N PRO A 4 -19.10 -25.47 7.81
CA PRO A 4 -18.29 -24.97 8.92
C PRO A 4 -19.18 -24.52 10.09
N VAL A 5 -18.78 -24.86 11.32
CA VAL A 5 -19.45 -24.42 12.55
C VAL A 5 -18.51 -23.49 13.30
N ILE A 6 -18.99 -22.29 13.64
CA ILE A 6 -18.24 -21.32 14.44
C ILE A 6 -18.65 -21.46 15.89
N ASP A 7 -17.69 -21.76 16.77
CA ASP A 7 -17.89 -21.73 18.21
C ASP A 7 -17.84 -20.29 18.72
N LEU A 8 -19.00 -19.71 19.00
CA LEU A 8 -19.08 -18.34 19.51
C LEU A 8 -18.51 -18.17 20.92
N SER A 9 -18.30 -19.24 21.67
CA SER A 9 -17.62 -19.18 22.98
C SER A 9 -16.10 -19.01 22.85
N ALA A 10 -15.55 -19.30 21.66
CA ALA A 10 -14.13 -19.14 21.35
C ALA A 10 -13.80 -17.79 20.68
N VAL A 11 -14.79 -16.90 20.48
CA VAL A 11 -14.55 -15.55 19.96
C VAL A 11 -13.79 -14.72 20.99
N ILE A 12 -12.69 -14.11 20.55
CA ILE A 12 -11.80 -13.29 21.40
C ILE A 12 -11.70 -11.88 20.83
N ASP A 13 -11.27 -10.94 21.64
CA ASP A 13 -10.94 -9.59 21.20
C ASP A 13 -9.49 -9.47 20.66
N VAL A 14 -9.16 -8.32 20.06
CA VAL A 14 -7.81 -8.06 19.49
C VAL A 14 -6.74 -8.11 20.58
N SER A 15 -7.04 -7.69 21.81
CA SER A 15 -6.08 -7.74 22.92
C SER A 15 -5.71 -9.17 23.27
N SER A 16 -6.69 -10.05 23.38
CA SER A 16 -6.49 -11.49 23.60
C SER A 16 -5.78 -12.17 22.43
N LEU A 17 -6.03 -11.73 21.20
CA LEU A 17 -5.32 -12.20 20.01
C LEU A 17 -3.83 -11.84 20.09
N ILE A 18 -3.50 -10.60 20.47
CA ILE A 18 -2.11 -10.16 20.64
C ILE A 18 -1.36 -11.05 21.63
N GLU A 19 -1.99 -11.40 22.77
CA GLU A 19 -1.37 -12.33 23.74
C GLU A 19 -1.08 -13.71 23.14
N LYS A 20 -1.96 -14.22 22.27
CA LYS A 20 -1.79 -15.53 21.61
C LYS A 20 -0.67 -15.57 20.58
N VAL A 21 -0.37 -14.43 19.96
CA VAL A 21 0.67 -14.33 18.90
C VAL A 21 1.96 -13.67 19.38
N ALA A 22 2.02 -13.27 20.66
CA ALA A 22 3.15 -12.54 21.21
C ALA A 22 4.49 -13.28 21.06
N ASP A 23 4.50 -14.61 21.21
CA ASP A 23 5.72 -15.43 21.11
C ASP A 23 6.10 -15.77 19.65
N ARG A 24 5.39 -15.21 18.66
CA ARG A 24 5.69 -15.44 17.25
C ARG A 24 6.72 -14.42 16.76
N ARG A 25 7.79 -14.93 16.16
CA ARG A 25 8.83 -14.07 15.58
C ARG A 25 8.35 -13.29 14.36
N VAL A 26 7.38 -13.87 13.61
CA VAL A 26 6.74 -13.19 12.46
C VAL A 26 5.23 -13.22 12.60
N VAL A 27 4.61 -12.06 12.54
CA VAL A 27 3.15 -11.93 12.50
C VAL A 27 2.74 -11.27 11.20
N PHE A 28 2.05 -12.02 10.35
CA PHE A 28 1.46 -11.49 9.12
C PHE A 28 0.08 -10.93 9.42
N VAL A 29 -0.19 -9.70 8.96
CA VAL A 29 -1.50 -9.05 9.16
C VAL A 29 -2.06 -8.60 7.84
N GLY A 30 -2.96 -9.42 7.30
CA GLY A 30 -3.59 -9.23 6.00
C GLY A 30 -4.66 -8.15 5.99
N GLU A 31 -4.78 -7.46 4.86
CA GLU A 31 -5.71 -6.35 4.70
C GLU A 31 -6.33 -6.29 3.30
N SER A 32 -7.44 -5.56 3.15
CA SER A 32 -7.91 -4.98 1.89
C SER A 32 -7.49 -3.53 1.87
N HIS A 33 -6.74 -3.12 0.85
CA HIS A 33 -5.98 -1.86 0.81
C HIS A 33 -6.80 -0.58 1.03
N ASP A 34 -8.12 -0.61 0.77
CA ASP A 34 -9.03 0.52 0.92
C ASP A 34 -9.86 0.50 2.23
N GLN A 35 -9.71 -0.54 3.06
CA GLN A 35 -10.50 -0.72 4.26
C GLN A 35 -9.82 -0.11 5.49
N TYR A 36 -10.26 1.08 5.90
CA TYR A 36 -9.62 1.82 6.99
C TYR A 36 -9.57 1.05 8.32
N GLN A 37 -10.63 0.27 8.64
CA GLN A 37 -10.62 -0.53 9.87
C GLN A 37 -9.53 -1.60 9.87
N HIS A 38 -9.17 -2.16 8.71
CA HIS A 38 -8.07 -3.12 8.60
C HIS A 38 -6.74 -2.50 9.05
N HIS A 39 -6.46 -1.26 8.65
CA HIS A 39 -5.24 -0.54 9.05
C HIS A 39 -5.24 -0.12 10.52
N LEU A 40 -6.42 0.16 11.08
CA LEU A 40 -6.55 0.40 12.53
C LEU A 40 -6.29 -0.87 13.35
N ASN A 41 -6.74 -2.04 12.86
CA ASN A 41 -6.43 -3.33 13.47
C ASN A 41 -4.94 -3.66 13.35
N GLN A 42 -4.32 -3.41 12.20
CA GLN A 42 -2.86 -3.52 12.01
C GLN A 42 -2.12 -2.67 13.04
N LEU A 43 -2.51 -1.40 13.21
CA LEU A 43 -1.90 -0.51 14.21
C LEU A 43 -2.07 -1.04 15.65
N ALA A 44 -3.25 -1.57 16.00
CA ALA A 44 -3.50 -2.14 17.33
C ALA A 44 -2.58 -3.34 17.61
N ILE A 45 -2.41 -4.23 16.61
CA ILE A 45 -1.51 -5.38 16.70
C ILE A 45 -0.04 -4.92 16.82
N ILE A 46 0.39 -3.97 16.01
CA ILE A 46 1.74 -3.39 16.09
C ILE A 46 2.01 -2.83 17.48
N LYS A 47 1.10 -2.01 18.01
CA LYS A 47 1.22 -1.43 19.36
C LYS A 47 1.34 -2.49 20.45
N GLY A 48 0.50 -3.52 20.38
CA GLY A 48 0.51 -4.59 21.35
C GLY A 48 1.77 -5.46 21.32
N LEU A 49 2.28 -5.77 20.12
CA LEU A 49 3.53 -6.50 19.95
C LEU A 49 4.75 -5.64 20.32
N HIS A 50 4.78 -4.36 19.93
CA HIS A 50 5.85 -3.45 20.31
C HIS A 50 5.98 -3.26 21.84
N ALA A 51 4.86 -3.28 22.57
CA ALA A 51 4.89 -3.24 24.03
C ALA A 51 5.57 -4.48 24.67
N LYS A 52 5.74 -5.56 23.91
CA LYS A 52 6.38 -6.81 24.35
C LYS A 52 7.78 -6.98 23.78
N HIS A 53 8.05 -6.44 22.60
CA HIS A 53 9.28 -6.63 21.83
C HIS A 53 9.83 -5.29 21.35
N SER A 54 10.89 -4.81 22.00
CA SER A 54 11.55 -3.55 21.65
C SER A 54 12.33 -3.62 20.31
N ASP A 55 12.56 -4.82 19.80
CA ASP A 55 13.26 -5.18 18.57
C ASP A 55 12.32 -5.43 17.38
N LEU A 56 11.07 -4.98 17.49
CA LEU A 56 10.04 -5.11 16.46
C LEU A 56 10.37 -4.26 15.23
N GLY A 57 10.25 -4.86 14.02
CA GLY A 57 10.18 -4.16 12.75
C GLY A 57 8.82 -4.30 12.07
N ILE A 58 8.53 -3.44 11.08
CA ILE A 58 7.30 -3.45 10.31
C ILE A 58 7.64 -3.59 8.83
N GLY A 59 7.30 -4.74 8.23
CA GLY A 59 7.45 -5.00 6.81
C GLY A 59 6.22 -4.53 6.01
N LEU A 60 6.45 -3.80 4.93
CA LEU A 60 5.42 -3.10 4.17
C LEU A 60 5.40 -3.59 2.71
N GLU A 61 4.29 -4.22 2.27
CA GLU A 61 4.05 -4.54 0.85
C GLU A 61 4.02 -3.28 -0.01
N PHE A 62 3.42 -2.21 0.50
CA PHE A 62 3.15 -0.98 -0.24
C PHE A 62 4.34 -0.01 -0.33
N PHE A 63 5.55 -0.47 0.07
CA PHE A 63 6.81 0.23 -0.18
C PHE A 63 7.79 -0.66 -0.94
N PHE A 64 8.47 -0.05 -1.89
CA PHE A 64 9.35 -0.72 -2.83
C PHE A 64 10.81 -0.64 -2.37
N GLN A 65 11.55 -1.72 -2.50
CA GLN A 65 12.92 -1.90 -1.98
C GLN A 65 13.89 -0.75 -2.31
N PRO A 66 13.86 -0.12 -3.51
CA PRO A 66 14.74 1.02 -3.81
C PRO A 66 14.55 2.25 -2.91
N TYR A 67 13.43 2.34 -2.19
CA TYR A 67 13.09 3.47 -1.32
C TYR A 67 13.31 3.18 0.16
N GLN A 68 14.11 2.16 0.49
CA GLN A 68 14.43 1.83 1.89
C GLN A 68 15.10 2.99 2.63
N ASP A 69 16.03 3.67 1.98
CA ASP A 69 16.72 4.85 2.55
C ASP A 69 15.75 5.99 2.91
N VAL A 70 14.68 6.17 2.14
CA VAL A 70 13.64 7.16 2.43
C VAL A 70 12.88 6.80 3.70
N LEU A 71 12.54 5.51 3.89
CA LEU A 71 11.93 5.03 5.13
C LEU A 71 12.89 5.21 6.33
N ASP A 72 14.16 4.87 6.17
CA ASP A 72 15.17 4.99 7.22
C ASP A 72 15.34 6.45 7.67
N ARG A 73 15.42 7.39 6.74
CA ARG A 73 15.49 8.84 7.00
C ARG A 73 14.23 9.38 7.67
N TYR A 74 13.05 8.87 7.28
CA TYR A 74 11.79 9.24 7.91
C TYR A 74 11.74 8.80 9.39
N ILE A 75 12.14 7.56 9.69
CA ILE A 75 12.22 7.04 11.06
C ILE A 75 13.28 7.79 11.87
N ALA A 76 14.41 8.14 11.27
CA ALA A 76 15.46 8.95 11.90
C ALA A 76 15.02 10.41 12.18
N GLY A 77 13.89 10.85 11.62
CA GLY A 77 13.41 12.24 11.76
C GLY A 77 14.14 13.24 10.86
N GLU A 78 14.91 12.79 9.89
CA GLU A 78 15.68 13.61 8.95
C GLU A 78 14.81 14.25 7.89
N ILE A 79 13.69 13.60 7.53
CA ILE A 79 12.68 14.08 6.59
C ILE A 79 11.29 14.06 7.23
N ASP A 80 10.39 14.87 6.72
CA ASP A 80 9.01 14.91 7.16
C ASP A 80 8.09 13.93 6.37
N GLU A 81 6.80 13.92 6.68
CA GLU A 81 5.80 13.08 6.03
C GLU A 81 5.59 13.46 4.56
N ALA A 82 5.68 14.74 4.23
CA ALA A 82 5.53 15.21 2.85
C ALA A 82 6.71 14.75 2.00
N ASP A 83 7.92 14.80 2.54
CA ASP A 83 9.12 14.32 1.87
C ASP A 83 9.09 12.78 1.72
N LEU A 84 8.66 12.05 2.76
CA LEU A 84 8.44 10.60 2.65
C LEU A 84 7.54 10.27 1.46
N ILE A 85 6.40 10.94 1.32
CA ILE A 85 5.43 10.70 0.24
C ILE A 85 6.03 11.03 -1.13
N ARG A 86 6.76 12.15 -1.24
CA ARG A 86 7.39 12.58 -2.50
C ARG A 86 8.52 11.67 -2.93
N GLU A 87 9.49 11.47 -2.03
CA GLU A 87 10.74 10.78 -2.36
C GLU A 87 10.54 9.27 -2.57
N SER A 88 9.52 8.67 -1.94
CA SER A 88 9.14 7.27 -2.19
C SER A 88 8.25 7.09 -3.42
N GLU A 89 7.87 8.16 -4.11
CA GLU A 89 6.92 8.15 -5.23
C GLU A 89 5.60 7.43 -4.86
N TYR A 90 5.14 7.62 -3.61
CA TYR A 90 4.03 6.85 -3.04
C TYR A 90 2.79 6.86 -3.94
N PHE A 91 2.32 8.02 -4.39
CA PHE A 91 1.10 8.13 -5.19
C PHE A 91 1.25 7.65 -6.64
N ASP A 92 2.46 7.55 -7.15
CA ASP A 92 2.75 7.02 -8.50
C ASP A 92 2.78 5.48 -8.47
N ARG A 93 3.22 4.90 -7.36
CA ARG A 93 3.46 3.46 -7.22
C ARG A 93 2.32 2.71 -6.55
N TRP A 94 1.76 3.25 -5.45
CA TRP A 94 0.73 2.54 -4.68
C TRP A 94 -0.69 3.04 -4.93
N ARG A 95 -0.90 4.35 -5.02
CA ARG A 95 -2.15 5.03 -5.39
C ARG A 95 -3.29 5.01 -4.37
N PHE A 96 -3.25 4.23 -3.31
CA PHE A 96 -4.23 4.31 -2.22
C PHE A 96 -4.03 5.58 -1.39
N ASP A 97 -5.08 6.00 -0.69
CA ASP A 97 -4.99 7.18 0.16
C ASP A 97 -3.98 6.94 1.30
N TYR A 98 -2.92 7.76 1.38
CA TYR A 98 -1.87 7.62 2.39
C TYR A 98 -2.41 7.70 3.82
N ARG A 99 -3.52 8.42 4.05
CA ARG A 99 -4.17 8.54 5.37
C ARG A 99 -4.68 7.20 5.93
N LEU A 100 -4.87 6.19 5.08
CA LEU A 100 -5.18 4.82 5.52
C LEU A 100 -4.07 4.26 6.39
N TYR A 101 -2.82 4.49 6.00
CA TYR A 101 -1.61 3.95 6.63
C TYR A 101 -0.94 4.95 7.60
N ARG A 102 -1.24 6.23 7.47
CA ARG A 102 -0.62 7.33 8.22
C ARG A 102 -0.47 7.08 9.72
N PRO A 103 -1.48 6.54 10.45
CA PRO A 103 -1.34 6.27 11.87
C PRO A 103 -0.25 5.25 12.21
N ILE A 104 0.03 4.29 11.30
CA ILE A 104 1.11 3.30 11.44
C ILE A 104 2.47 3.99 11.28
N PHE A 105 2.62 4.84 10.25
CA PHE A 105 3.85 5.61 10.02
C PHE A 105 4.18 6.55 11.17
N GLN A 106 3.17 7.29 11.66
CA GLN A 106 3.33 8.19 12.80
C GLN A 106 3.77 7.43 14.06
N TYR A 107 3.13 6.31 14.37
CA TYR A 107 3.50 5.47 15.50
C TYR A 107 4.92 4.90 15.35
N ALA A 108 5.28 4.39 14.17
CA ALA A 108 6.62 3.87 13.92
C ALA A 108 7.69 4.94 14.12
N ARG A 109 7.48 6.15 13.58
CA ARG A 109 8.40 7.29 13.76
C ARG A 109 8.54 7.72 15.20
N GLU A 110 7.42 7.86 15.92
CA GLU A 110 7.39 8.28 17.32
C GLU A 110 8.21 7.33 18.20
N HIS A 111 8.23 6.05 17.87
CA HIS A 111 8.88 5.01 18.67
C HIS A 111 10.18 4.47 18.06
N GLY A 112 10.62 5.01 16.92
CA GLY A 112 11.85 4.57 16.25
C GLY A 112 11.77 3.15 15.70
N ILE A 113 10.57 2.63 15.38
CA ILE A 113 10.39 1.27 14.86
C ILE A 113 10.83 1.22 13.40
N PRO A 114 11.76 0.33 13.02
CA PRO A 114 12.18 0.20 11.63
C PRO A 114 11.02 -0.15 10.69
N LEU A 115 10.92 0.55 9.57
CA LEU A 115 10.04 0.23 8.45
C LEU A 115 10.83 -0.44 7.35
N ILE A 116 10.37 -1.58 6.86
CA ILE A 116 11.06 -2.38 5.85
C ILE A 116 10.26 -2.36 4.55
N ALA A 117 10.84 -1.79 3.49
CA ALA A 117 10.29 -1.84 2.14
C ALA A 117 10.45 -3.27 1.59
N LEU A 118 9.33 -3.98 1.44
CA LEU A 118 9.38 -5.39 1.04
C LEU A 118 9.25 -5.59 -0.47
N ASN A 119 8.50 -4.73 -1.16
CA ASN A 119 8.09 -4.99 -2.54
C ASN A 119 9.24 -4.80 -3.55
N LEU A 120 9.18 -5.58 -4.61
CA LEU A 120 10.06 -5.41 -5.77
C LEU A 120 9.69 -4.16 -6.56
N GLU A 121 10.63 -3.66 -7.35
CA GLU A 121 10.40 -2.53 -8.24
C GLU A 121 9.26 -2.81 -9.21
N SER A 122 8.31 -1.87 -9.28
CA SER A 122 7.13 -1.99 -10.14
C SER A 122 7.47 -2.09 -11.64
N GLU A 123 8.65 -1.62 -12.05
CA GLU A 123 9.18 -1.72 -13.40
C GLU A 123 9.43 -3.17 -13.79
N ILE A 124 9.98 -3.98 -12.88
CA ILE A 124 10.24 -5.41 -13.08
C ILE A 124 8.91 -6.14 -13.27
N THR A 125 8.00 -6.03 -12.31
CA THR A 125 6.73 -6.76 -12.33
C THR A 125 5.82 -6.29 -13.48
N ARG A 126 5.90 -5.01 -13.85
CA ARG A 126 5.18 -4.47 -15.01
C ARG A 126 5.69 -5.03 -16.34
N GLN A 127 7.01 -5.16 -16.50
CA GLN A 127 7.60 -5.77 -17.70
C GLN A 127 7.25 -7.26 -17.78
N VAL A 128 7.40 -8.00 -16.67
CA VAL A 128 7.02 -9.42 -16.60
C VAL A 128 5.55 -9.62 -16.93
N GLY A 129 4.67 -8.79 -16.40
CA GLY A 129 3.24 -8.87 -16.68
C GLY A 129 2.86 -8.66 -18.15
N ARG A 130 3.68 -7.94 -18.92
CA ARG A 130 3.47 -7.68 -20.35
C ARG A 130 4.13 -8.72 -21.24
N GLU A 131 5.37 -9.07 -20.95
CA GLU A 131 6.28 -9.76 -21.90
C GLU A 131 6.85 -11.06 -21.33
N GLY A 132 6.53 -11.40 -20.06
CA GLY A 132 7.08 -12.58 -19.37
C GLY A 132 8.46 -12.33 -18.76
N ILE A 133 8.87 -13.21 -17.85
CA ILE A 133 10.11 -13.09 -17.08
C ILE A 133 11.38 -13.16 -17.97
N GLU A 134 11.32 -13.90 -19.07
CA GLU A 134 12.45 -14.05 -19.98
C GLU A 134 12.77 -12.76 -20.76
N SER A 135 11.83 -11.83 -20.84
CA SER A 135 12.05 -10.53 -21.46
C SER A 135 12.95 -9.60 -20.65
N LEU A 136 13.16 -9.91 -19.36
CA LEU A 136 13.95 -9.06 -18.48
C LEU A 136 15.44 -9.09 -18.83
N PRO A 137 16.11 -7.92 -18.91
CA PRO A 137 17.56 -7.85 -18.97
C PRO A 137 18.20 -8.58 -17.78
N GLU A 138 19.33 -9.24 -18.00
CA GLU A 138 20.05 -9.98 -16.96
C GLU A 138 20.33 -9.14 -15.69
N LYS A 139 20.61 -7.84 -15.87
CA LYS A 139 20.80 -6.92 -14.74
C LYS A 139 19.57 -6.83 -13.83
N LEU A 140 18.36 -6.92 -14.39
CA LEU A 140 17.12 -6.87 -13.62
C LEU A 140 16.80 -8.24 -12.99
N LYS A 141 17.18 -9.35 -13.66
CA LYS A 141 17.03 -10.70 -13.09
C LYS A 141 17.84 -10.89 -11.80
N LEU A 142 18.91 -10.13 -11.59
CA LEU A 142 19.70 -10.14 -10.36
C LEU A 142 19.03 -9.40 -9.18
N ARG A 143 17.89 -8.72 -9.40
CA ARG A 143 17.22 -7.89 -8.40
C ARG A 143 16.03 -8.58 -7.73
N PHE A 144 15.75 -9.80 -8.10
CA PHE A 144 14.73 -10.64 -7.46
C PHE A 144 15.30 -12.03 -7.14
N PRO A 145 14.63 -12.83 -6.29
CA PRO A 145 15.13 -14.14 -5.90
C PRO A 145 15.42 -15.04 -7.08
N ALA A 146 16.58 -15.70 -7.08
CA ALA A 146 16.95 -16.68 -8.10
C ALA A 146 16.08 -17.96 -8.02
N GLU A 147 15.63 -18.28 -6.80
CA GLU A 147 14.76 -19.44 -6.55
C GLU A 147 13.31 -18.97 -6.40
N ILE A 148 12.46 -19.42 -7.32
CA ILE A 148 11.02 -19.17 -7.34
C ILE A 148 10.31 -20.51 -7.22
N ASP A 149 9.52 -20.69 -6.14
CA ASP A 149 8.68 -21.90 -5.96
C ASP A 149 7.45 -21.83 -6.87
N ARG A 150 7.44 -22.69 -7.90
CA ARG A 150 6.35 -22.83 -8.87
C ARG A 150 5.49 -24.06 -8.66
N ASP A 151 5.80 -24.90 -7.66
CA ASP A 151 5.24 -26.24 -7.55
C ASP A 151 3.97 -26.33 -6.66
N ASN A 152 3.27 -25.23 -6.40
CA ASN A 152 2.06 -25.21 -5.60
C ASN A 152 0.79 -25.14 -6.47
N GLU A 153 0.18 -26.30 -6.73
CA GLU A 153 -1.03 -26.40 -7.58
C GLU A 153 -2.23 -25.65 -7.00
N ASP A 154 -2.43 -25.62 -5.68
CA ASP A 154 -3.58 -24.95 -5.06
C ASP A 154 -3.43 -23.42 -5.12
N TYR A 155 -2.22 -22.92 -4.95
CA TYR A 155 -1.88 -21.53 -5.20
C TYR A 155 -2.18 -21.16 -6.67
N HIS A 156 -1.78 -21.99 -7.63
CA HIS A 156 -2.04 -21.75 -9.05
C HIS A 156 -3.55 -21.74 -9.37
N LYS A 157 -4.32 -22.71 -8.86
CA LYS A 157 -5.78 -22.77 -9.06
C LYS A 157 -6.48 -21.54 -8.50
N ARG A 158 -6.07 -21.09 -7.31
CA ARG A 158 -6.60 -19.87 -6.70
C ARG A 158 -6.31 -18.63 -7.55
N LEU A 159 -5.07 -18.46 -7.99
CA LEU A 159 -4.69 -17.36 -8.87
C LEU A 159 -5.37 -17.42 -10.24
N GLN A 160 -5.61 -18.63 -10.79
CA GLN A 160 -6.40 -18.77 -12.00
C GLN A 160 -7.82 -18.24 -11.82
N SER A 161 -8.46 -18.57 -10.69
CA SER A 161 -9.81 -18.08 -10.37
C SER A 161 -9.83 -16.54 -10.24
N VAL A 162 -8.81 -15.96 -9.60
CA VAL A 162 -8.64 -14.50 -9.51
C VAL A 162 -8.45 -13.87 -10.89
N PHE A 163 -7.58 -14.45 -11.72
CA PHE A 163 -7.34 -13.98 -13.08
C PHE A 163 -8.61 -14.04 -13.94
N ASP A 164 -9.37 -15.12 -13.84
CA ASP A 164 -10.61 -15.30 -14.59
C ASP A 164 -11.73 -14.34 -14.19
N ALA A 165 -11.74 -13.92 -12.92
CA ALA A 165 -12.68 -12.92 -12.41
C ALA A 165 -12.32 -11.48 -12.83
N HIS A 166 -11.10 -11.21 -13.32
CA HIS A 166 -10.67 -9.87 -13.71
C HIS A 166 -11.34 -9.40 -15.01
N PRO A 167 -12.00 -8.21 -15.02
CA PRO A 167 -12.75 -7.71 -16.18
C PRO A 167 -11.87 -7.32 -17.39
N HIS A 168 -10.56 -7.14 -17.20
CA HIS A 168 -9.61 -6.68 -18.22
C HIS A 168 -8.55 -7.74 -18.58
N LYS A 169 -8.93 -9.01 -18.63
CA LYS A 169 -8.01 -10.11 -18.97
C LYS A 169 -7.68 -10.23 -20.47
N GLU A 170 -8.43 -9.55 -21.34
CA GLU A 170 -8.21 -9.59 -22.79
C GLU A 170 -6.78 -9.15 -23.15
N GLY A 171 -6.07 -10.02 -23.86
CA GLY A 171 -4.68 -9.79 -24.27
C GLY A 171 -3.62 -9.97 -23.17
N ARG A 172 -3.99 -10.47 -21.98
CA ARG A 172 -3.07 -10.83 -20.90
C ARG A 172 -2.91 -12.35 -20.81
N SER A 173 -1.69 -12.80 -20.53
CA SER A 173 -1.39 -14.21 -20.27
C SER A 173 -1.56 -14.51 -18.78
N PHE A 174 -2.19 -15.65 -18.47
CA PHE A 174 -2.23 -16.16 -17.09
C PHE A 174 -0.84 -16.50 -16.59
N GLU A 175 0.02 -17.05 -17.43
CA GLU A 175 1.40 -17.38 -17.08
C GLU A 175 2.16 -16.13 -16.62
N ASN A 176 2.05 -15.02 -17.35
CA ASN A 176 2.68 -13.76 -16.96
C ASN A 176 2.09 -13.19 -15.68
N PHE A 177 0.77 -13.30 -15.49
CA PHE A 177 0.12 -12.92 -14.24
C PHE A 177 0.62 -13.74 -13.06
N LEU A 178 0.70 -15.06 -13.23
CA LEU A 178 1.24 -15.98 -12.22
C LEU A 178 2.69 -15.64 -11.86
N GLU A 179 3.56 -15.42 -12.87
CA GLU A 179 4.95 -15.03 -12.65
C GLU A 179 5.06 -13.71 -11.83
N VAL A 180 4.20 -12.73 -12.09
CA VAL A 180 4.17 -11.49 -11.31
C VAL A 180 3.82 -11.76 -9.84
N GLN A 181 2.80 -12.60 -9.57
CA GLN A 181 2.41 -12.95 -8.21
C GLN A 181 3.54 -13.68 -7.48
N LEU A 182 4.17 -14.65 -8.16
CA LEU A 182 5.32 -15.38 -7.63
C LEU A 182 6.48 -14.44 -7.31
N LEU A 183 6.80 -13.51 -8.19
CA LEU A 183 7.87 -12.53 -7.98
C LEU A 183 7.59 -11.62 -6.77
N TRP A 184 6.35 -11.15 -6.62
CA TRP A 184 5.98 -10.35 -5.45
C TRP A 184 6.17 -11.14 -4.16
N ASP A 185 5.59 -12.34 -4.06
CA ASP A 185 5.66 -13.16 -2.85
C ASP A 185 7.08 -13.58 -2.50
N GLU A 186 7.87 -13.99 -3.50
CA GLU A 186 9.27 -14.38 -3.33
C GLU A 186 10.14 -13.18 -2.95
N GLY A 187 9.96 -12.04 -3.62
CA GLY A 187 10.73 -10.83 -3.35
C GLY A 187 10.47 -10.28 -1.95
N MET A 188 9.21 -10.21 -1.54
CA MET A 188 8.83 -9.76 -0.21
C MET A 188 9.33 -10.71 0.88
N ALA A 189 9.20 -12.02 0.66
CA ALA A 189 9.71 -13.03 1.59
C ALA A 189 11.24 -13.00 1.72
N GLN A 190 11.97 -12.83 0.60
CA GLN A 190 13.43 -12.70 0.63
C GLN A 190 13.84 -11.46 1.43
N ARG A 191 13.23 -10.32 1.15
CA ARG A 191 13.56 -9.07 1.83
C ARG A 191 13.29 -9.13 3.33
N ALA A 192 12.17 -9.75 3.74
CA ALA A 192 11.86 -10.00 5.14
C ALA A 192 12.90 -10.92 5.80
N ALA A 193 13.29 -12.02 5.12
CA ALA A 193 14.31 -12.93 5.61
C ALA A 193 15.67 -12.24 5.77
N GLU A 194 16.12 -11.45 4.79
CA GLU A 194 17.36 -10.69 4.85
C GLU A 194 17.42 -9.72 6.02
N TRP A 195 16.27 -9.08 6.34
CA TRP A 195 16.20 -8.20 7.50
C TRP A 195 16.30 -8.97 8.81
N MET A 196 15.55 -10.06 8.97
CA MET A 196 15.53 -10.89 10.18
C MET A 196 16.84 -11.64 10.41
N GLN A 197 17.60 -11.98 9.37
CA GLN A 197 18.90 -12.65 9.47
C GLN A 197 19.99 -11.74 10.05
N ARG A 198 19.81 -10.42 10.06
CA ARG A 198 20.75 -9.48 10.66
C ARG A 198 20.76 -9.57 12.19
N ASP A 199 19.58 -9.87 12.76
CA ASP A 199 19.39 -10.11 14.17
C ASP A 199 18.39 -11.27 14.36
N PRO A 200 18.89 -12.46 14.78
CA PRO A 200 18.07 -13.65 14.98
C PRO A 200 17.00 -13.52 16.07
N GLU A 201 17.13 -12.54 16.96
CA GLU A 201 16.14 -12.31 18.02
C GLU A 201 15.02 -11.34 17.57
N SER A 202 15.20 -10.63 16.45
CA SER A 202 14.23 -9.64 15.97
C SER A 202 12.86 -10.22 15.68
N HIS A 203 11.83 -9.38 15.90
CA HIS A 203 10.44 -9.67 15.61
C HIS A 203 9.97 -8.83 14.40
N LEU A 204 9.09 -9.38 13.58
CA LEU A 204 8.62 -8.71 12.38
C LEU A 204 7.10 -8.82 12.23
N VAL A 205 6.44 -7.68 12.10
CA VAL A 205 5.04 -7.63 11.62
C VAL A 205 5.06 -7.31 10.13
N ILE A 206 4.43 -8.15 9.31
CA ILE A 206 4.33 -7.94 7.86
C ILE A 206 2.90 -7.54 7.51
N LEU A 207 2.76 -6.37 6.90
CA LEU A 207 1.51 -5.82 6.41
C LEU A 207 1.41 -6.05 4.91
N ALA A 208 0.43 -6.85 4.49
CA ALA A 208 0.22 -7.16 3.09
C ALA A 208 -1.26 -7.45 2.78
N GLY A 209 -1.63 -7.33 1.51
CA GLY A 209 -2.95 -7.72 1.05
C GLY A 209 -3.25 -9.19 1.35
N VAL A 210 -4.50 -9.50 1.70
CA VAL A 210 -4.93 -10.87 2.06
C VAL A 210 -4.52 -11.90 1.02
N GLY A 211 -4.48 -11.54 -0.26
CA GLY A 211 -4.11 -12.45 -1.37
C GLY A 211 -2.70 -13.02 -1.27
N HIS A 212 -1.77 -12.30 -0.63
CA HIS A 212 -0.38 -12.71 -0.43
C HIS A 212 -0.17 -13.58 0.82
N LEU A 213 -1.17 -13.65 1.70
CA LEU A 213 -1.05 -14.27 3.02
C LEU A 213 -1.98 -15.47 3.23
N MET A 214 -3.15 -15.47 2.57
CA MET A 214 -4.15 -16.52 2.73
C MET A 214 -3.60 -17.90 2.40
N TYR A 215 -4.07 -18.90 3.12
CA TYR A 215 -3.62 -20.31 3.06
C TYR A 215 -2.14 -20.51 3.39
N GLY A 216 -1.43 -19.47 3.81
CA GLY A 216 -0.01 -19.52 4.11
C GLY A 216 0.90 -19.82 2.92
N ASP A 217 0.37 -19.90 1.71
CA ASP A 217 1.06 -20.37 0.51
C ASP A 217 1.72 -19.26 -0.33
N GLY A 218 1.49 -17.99 0.02
CA GLY A 218 2.18 -16.81 -0.52
C GLY A 218 3.47 -16.49 0.22
N ILE A 219 3.58 -15.28 0.77
CA ILE A 219 4.75 -14.80 1.53
C ILE A 219 5.11 -15.74 2.71
N PRO A 220 4.14 -16.24 3.53
CA PRO A 220 4.50 -17.03 4.70
C PRO A 220 5.32 -18.29 4.38
N LYS A 221 4.87 -19.12 3.44
CA LYS A 221 5.58 -20.34 3.02
C LYS A 221 6.98 -20.02 2.47
N ARG A 222 7.09 -18.94 1.69
CA ARG A 222 8.34 -18.51 1.06
C ARG A 222 9.34 -17.98 2.08
N LEU A 223 8.86 -17.31 3.11
CA LEU A 223 9.70 -16.86 4.22
C LEU A 223 10.26 -18.05 5.00
N LEU A 224 9.42 -19.04 5.36
CA LEU A 224 9.85 -20.26 6.07
C LEU A 224 10.89 -21.08 5.31
N ARG A 225 10.93 -21.03 3.99
CA ARG A 225 12.00 -21.65 3.21
C ARG A 225 13.37 -21.01 3.46
N ARG A 226 13.38 -19.75 3.89
CA ARG A 226 14.61 -18.93 4.02
C ARG A 226 15.10 -18.81 5.46
N ILE A 227 14.19 -18.87 6.41
CA ILE A 227 14.49 -18.74 7.83
C ILE A 227 13.63 -19.70 8.65
N ASP A 228 14.20 -20.23 9.73
CA ASP A 228 13.44 -20.96 10.75
C ASP A 228 12.89 -19.95 11.76
N ALA A 229 11.61 -19.62 11.64
CA ALA A 229 10.94 -18.67 12.53
C ALA A 229 9.51 -19.09 12.83
N SER A 230 9.12 -19.00 14.11
CA SER A 230 7.72 -19.16 14.50
C SER A 230 6.88 -18.04 13.88
N GLN A 231 5.73 -18.39 13.29
CA GLN A 231 4.89 -17.42 12.62
C GLN A 231 3.41 -17.57 12.97
N ALA A 232 2.63 -16.52 12.74
CA ALA A 232 1.18 -16.54 12.73
C ALA A 232 0.65 -15.62 11.63
N THR A 233 -0.46 -16.04 11.00
CA THR A 233 -1.17 -15.28 9.99
C THR A 233 -2.52 -14.84 10.54
N ILE A 234 -2.76 -13.53 10.49
CA ILE A 234 -4.01 -12.87 10.88
C ILE A 234 -4.58 -12.20 9.65
N LEU A 235 -5.80 -12.52 9.26
CA LEU A 235 -6.45 -11.83 8.14
C LEU A 235 -7.61 -10.97 8.65
N ASN A 236 -7.67 -9.72 8.21
CA ASN A 236 -8.87 -8.93 8.30
C ASN A 236 -9.79 -9.32 7.15
N VAL A 237 -11.02 -9.70 7.47
CA VAL A 237 -12.01 -10.16 6.51
C VAL A 237 -13.31 -9.40 6.68
N ASP A 238 -14.11 -9.30 5.62
CA ASP A 238 -15.49 -8.87 5.72
C ASP A 238 -16.42 -10.07 5.89
N THR A 239 -17.68 -9.82 6.19
CA THR A 239 -18.69 -10.87 6.41
C THR A 239 -19.07 -11.66 5.16
N ALA A 240 -18.58 -11.25 3.99
CA ALA A 240 -18.88 -11.91 2.71
C ALA A 240 -17.85 -12.98 2.34
N MET A 241 -16.75 -13.10 3.09
CA MET A 241 -15.70 -14.06 2.82
C MET A 241 -16.14 -15.48 3.24
N GLU A 242 -15.92 -16.46 2.37
CA GLU A 242 -16.13 -17.86 2.68
C GLU A 242 -15.09 -18.31 3.73
N LEU A 243 -15.57 -18.84 4.86
CA LEU A 243 -14.70 -19.24 5.96
C LEU A 243 -14.19 -20.66 5.75
N ASP A 244 -12.87 -20.79 5.64
CA ASP A 244 -12.13 -22.06 5.59
C ASP A 244 -11.11 -22.08 6.73
N GLN A 245 -10.99 -23.22 7.41
CA GLN A 245 -10.01 -23.39 8.50
C GLN A 245 -8.56 -23.27 8.04
N ALA A 246 -8.29 -23.57 6.76
CA ALA A 246 -6.96 -23.45 6.20
C ALA A 246 -6.59 -22.00 5.83
N LEU A 247 -7.54 -21.06 5.88
CA LEU A 247 -7.39 -19.71 5.38
C LEU A 247 -6.28 -18.92 6.11
N ALA A 248 -6.25 -19.01 7.44
CA ALA A 248 -5.27 -18.38 8.31
C ALA A 248 -5.35 -18.95 9.73
N ASP A 249 -4.38 -18.59 10.60
CA ASP A 249 -4.44 -18.95 12.02
C ASP A 249 -5.55 -18.19 12.75
N TYR A 250 -5.79 -16.93 12.37
CA TYR A 250 -6.81 -16.06 12.98
C TYR A 250 -7.48 -15.18 11.93
N LEU A 251 -8.79 -14.94 12.17
CA LEU A 251 -9.58 -14.00 11.37
C LEU A 251 -10.12 -12.88 12.26
N ILE A 252 -9.95 -11.65 11.83
CA ILE A 252 -10.62 -10.49 12.41
C ILE A 252 -11.78 -10.13 11.50
N VAL A 253 -13.02 -10.32 11.97
CA VAL A 253 -14.21 -9.83 11.25
C VAL A 253 -14.31 -8.33 11.54
N ALA A 254 -13.81 -7.53 10.61
CA ALA A 254 -13.70 -6.10 10.78
C ALA A 254 -15.03 -5.39 10.51
N GLU A 255 -15.39 -4.46 11.39
CA GLU A 255 -16.49 -3.54 11.08
C GLU A 255 -16.12 -2.63 9.91
N LYS A 256 -17.08 -2.36 9.04
CA LYS A 256 -16.84 -1.44 7.93
C LYS A 256 -16.72 0.00 8.43
N ARG A 257 -15.51 0.55 8.37
CA ARG A 257 -15.22 1.93 8.74
C ARG A 257 -14.57 2.66 7.57
N SER A 258 -15.21 3.72 7.13
CA SER A 258 -14.66 4.56 6.06
C SER A 258 -13.64 5.55 6.60
N LEU A 259 -12.61 5.81 5.81
CA LEU A 259 -11.72 6.94 6.03
C LEU A 259 -12.54 8.25 5.93
N PRO A 260 -12.38 9.21 6.86
CA PRO A 260 -13.05 10.51 6.75
C PRO A 260 -12.77 11.16 5.38
N PRO A 261 -13.79 11.74 4.73
CA PRO A 261 -13.57 12.39 3.44
C PRO A 261 -12.60 13.56 3.58
N SER A 262 -11.76 13.76 2.57
CA SER A 262 -10.93 14.97 2.43
C SER A 262 -11.50 15.85 1.34
N GLY A 263 -11.31 17.15 1.49
CA GLY A 263 -11.66 18.13 0.49
C GLY A 263 -10.87 17.93 -0.80
N LYS A 264 -11.55 18.06 -1.94
CA LYS A 264 -10.98 17.88 -3.29
C LYS A 264 -11.29 19.08 -4.17
N LEU A 265 -10.42 19.36 -5.12
CA LEU A 265 -10.65 20.41 -6.14
C LEU A 265 -11.78 20.03 -7.12
N GLY A 266 -12.03 18.72 -7.28
CA GLY A 266 -13.04 18.22 -8.22
C GLY A 266 -12.55 18.21 -9.68
N VAL A 267 -11.30 17.90 -9.92
CA VAL A 267 -10.64 17.94 -11.24
C VAL A 267 -10.11 16.56 -11.66
N LEU A 268 -10.08 16.33 -12.97
CA LEU A 268 -9.26 15.29 -13.60
C LEU A 268 -7.99 15.97 -14.11
N LEU A 269 -6.84 15.37 -13.81
CA LEU A 269 -5.53 15.94 -14.11
C LEU A 269 -4.84 15.20 -15.26
N ASP A 270 -4.10 15.97 -16.06
CA ASP A 270 -3.00 15.45 -16.86
C ASP A 270 -1.72 15.58 -16.02
N THR A 271 -1.18 14.44 -15.61
CA THR A 271 0.02 14.34 -14.77
C THR A 271 1.28 14.04 -15.58
N THR A 272 1.21 14.07 -16.91
CA THR A 272 2.37 13.86 -17.80
C THR A 272 3.25 15.09 -17.90
N SER A 273 2.71 16.27 -17.54
CA SER A 273 3.44 17.54 -17.44
C SER A 273 3.79 17.89 -16.00
N SER A 274 4.85 18.67 -15.81
CA SER A 274 5.21 19.30 -14.53
C SER A 274 5.23 20.82 -14.70
N PRO A 275 4.38 21.57 -13.98
CA PRO A 275 3.32 21.10 -13.07
C PRO A 275 2.14 20.43 -13.83
N PRO A 276 1.31 19.63 -13.13
CA PRO A 276 0.11 19.00 -13.68
C PRO A 276 -0.89 20.03 -14.21
N SER A 277 -1.65 19.66 -15.25
CA SER A 277 -2.68 20.52 -15.83
C SER A 277 -4.09 19.93 -15.70
N ILE A 278 -5.09 20.80 -15.79
CA ILE A 278 -6.50 20.42 -15.73
C ILE A 278 -6.92 19.77 -17.04
N LYS A 279 -7.23 18.47 -16.98
CA LYS A 279 -7.76 17.73 -18.13
C LYS A 279 -9.26 17.88 -18.27
N ASP A 280 -9.99 17.74 -17.15
CA ASP A 280 -11.44 17.87 -17.09
C ASP A 280 -11.91 18.12 -15.65
N PHE A 281 -13.22 18.25 -15.46
CA PHE A 281 -13.87 18.46 -14.18
C PHE A 281 -14.88 17.34 -13.90
N ILE A 282 -15.03 16.97 -12.63
CA ILE A 282 -16.13 16.14 -12.18
C ILE A 282 -17.38 17.01 -11.92
N GLU A 283 -18.54 16.40 -11.81
CA GLU A 283 -19.77 17.08 -11.42
C GLU A 283 -19.62 17.72 -10.03
N GLY A 284 -20.08 18.95 -9.87
CA GLY A 284 -19.95 19.72 -8.63
C GLY A 284 -18.51 20.19 -8.31
N SER A 285 -17.63 20.29 -9.30
CA SER A 285 -16.24 20.74 -9.12
C SER A 285 -16.16 22.14 -8.52
N GLY A 286 -15.54 22.26 -7.33
CA GLY A 286 -15.27 23.56 -6.72
C GLY A 286 -14.27 24.39 -7.52
N ALA A 287 -13.28 23.76 -8.15
CA ALA A 287 -12.33 24.44 -9.03
C ALA A 287 -13.04 25.07 -10.22
N ARG A 288 -13.95 24.33 -10.88
CA ARG A 288 -14.74 24.87 -12.01
C ARG A 288 -15.61 26.04 -11.59
N GLU A 289 -16.29 25.94 -10.44
CA GLU A 289 -17.12 27.03 -9.92
C GLU A 289 -16.30 28.30 -9.61
N ALA A 290 -15.04 28.11 -9.21
CA ALA A 290 -14.11 29.21 -8.93
C ALA A 290 -13.50 29.85 -10.21
N GLY A 291 -13.77 29.30 -11.40
CA GLY A 291 -13.28 29.84 -12.68
C GLY A 291 -12.00 29.20 -13.21
N VAL A 292 -11.57 28.05 -12.65
CA VAL A 292 -10.48 27.25 -13.23
C VAL A 292 -10.96 26.69 -14.59
N GLU A 293 -10.08 26.69 -15.59
CA GLU A 293 -10.35 26.26 -16.95
C GLU A 293 -9.55 24.97 -17.29
N LYS A 294 -10.00 24.26 -18.36
CA LYS A 294 -9.21 23.16 -18.93
C LYS A 294 -7.86 23.71 -19.43
N LEU A 295 -6.82 22.92 -19.30
CA LEU A 295 -5.43 23.22 -19.63
C LEU A 295 -4.73 24.19 -18.68
N ASP A 296 -5.41 24.75 -17.66
CA ASP A 296 -4.72 25.47 -16.60
C ASP A 296 -3.69 24.56 -15.93
N ARG A 297 -2.47 25.06 -15.72
CA ARG A 297 -1.41 24.37 -15.01
C ARG A 297 -1.41 24.80 -13.56
N LEU A 298 -1.42 23.84 -12.63
CA LEU A 298 -1.50 24.11 -11.20
C LEU A 298 -0.13 24.52 -10.65
N LEU A 299 0.04 25.79 -10.26
CA LEU A 299 1.31 26.32 -9.77
C LEU A 299 1.48 26.17 -8.26
N SER A 300 0.44 26.53 -7.49
CA SER A 300 0.47 26.41 -6.02
C SER A 300 -0.93 26.21 -5.43
N ILE A 301 -0.97 25.65 -4.22
CA ILE A 301 -2.15 25.58 -3.34
C ILE A 301 -1.75 26.18 -1.99
N ASP A 302 -2.43 27.24 -1.55
CA ASP A 302 -2.11 28.00 -0.33
C ASP A 302 -0.62 28.39 -0.26
N GLY A 303 -0.05 28.81 -1.40
CA GLY A 303 1.36 29.17 -1.54
C GLY A 303 2.34 27.98 -1.55
N GLN A 304 1.88 26.74 -1.41
CA GLN A 304 2.74 25.57 -1.54
C GLN A 304 2.91 25.19 -3.02
N PRO A 305 4.14 25.17 -3.54
CA PRO A 305 4.38 24.89 -4.95
C PRO A 305 3.92 23.49 -5.36
N ILE A 306 3.28 23.38 -6.50
CA ILE A 306 2.84 22.13 -7.12
C ILE A 306 3.76 21.80 -8.30
N LYS A 307 4.48 20.68 -8.19
CA LYS A 307 5.34 20.14 -9.26
C LYS A 307 4.83 18.80 -9.77
N SER A 308 4.08 18.07 -8.94
CA SER A 308 3.62 16.72 -9.22
C SER A 308 2.21 16.48 -8.68
N TYR A 309 1.63 15.33 -9.01
CA TYR A 309 0.38 14.87 -8.42
C TYR A 309 0.50 14.67 -6.90
N ALA A 310 1.66 14.21 -6.44
CA ALA A 310 1.91 14.02 -5.01
C ALA A 310 1.78 15.34 -4.23
N ASP A 311 2.26 16.47 -4.78
CA ASP A 311 2.16 17.78 -4.11
C ASP A 311 0.70 18.20 -3.91
N ILE A 312 -0.16 17.94 -4.91
CA ILE A 312 -1.61 18.22 -4.80
C ILE A 312 -2.22 17.35 -3.69
N ARG A 313 -1.86 16.07 -3.63
CA ARG A 313 -2.38 15.15 -2.61
C ARG A 313 -1.91 15.54 -1.21
N ILE A 314 -0.67 15.97 -1.06
CA ILE A 314 -0.08 16.45 0.19
C ILE A 314 -0.78 17.74 0.64
N ALA A 315 -0.92 18.72 -0.25
CA ALA A 315 -1.54 20.01 0.08
C ALA A 315 -3.02 19.88 0.52
N LEU A 316 -3.72 18.85 0.01
CA LEU A 316 -5.15 18.61 0.29
C LEU A 316 -5.41 17.49 1.32
N MET A 317 -4.37 16.80 1.79
CA MET A 317 -4.51 15.59 2.61
C MET A 317 -5.31 15.83 3.90
N ASP A 318 -5.10 16.96 4.55
CA ASP A 318 -5.71 17.33 5.82
C ASP A 318 -6.83 18.38 5.67
N ARG A 319 -7.24 18.69 4.44
CA ARG A 319 -8.33 19.64 4.18
C ARG A 319 -9.68 18.96 4.24
N GLU A 320 -10.66 19.67 4.82
CA GLU A 320 -12.02 19.19 4.92
C GLU A 320 -12.87 19.59 3.71
N VAL A 321 -13.95 18.87 3.48
CA VAL A 321 -15.00 19.28 2.51
C VAL A 321 -15.62 20.60 2.96
N GLY A 322 -15.72 21.57 2.04
CA GLY A 322 -16.22 22.90 2.30
C GLY A 322 -15.16 23.92 2.69
N GLU A 323 -13.93 23.51 3.02
CA GLU A 323 -12.82 24.46 3.20
C GLU A 323 -12.48 25.18 1.88
N LYS A 324 -11.86 26.33 2.00
CA LYS A 324 -11.42 27.14 0.88
C LYS A 324 -9.91 27.15 0.83
N VAL A 325 -9.36 26.94 -0.36
CA VAL A 325 -7.92 27.02 -0.65
C VAL A 325 -7.67 28.04 -1.72
N GLU A 326 -6.55 28.75 -1.61
CA GLU A 326 -6.06 29.62 -2.66
C GLU A 326 -5.31 28.79 -3.69
N LEU A 327 -5.76 28.85 -4.95
CA LEU A 327 -5.18 28.12 -6.07
C LEU A 327 -4.56 29.09 -7.06
N GLU A 328 -3.25 29.01 -7.29
CA GLU A 328 -2.60 29.68 -8.40
C GLU A 328 -2.53 28.76 -9.61
N VAL A 329 -2.91 29.30 -10.78
CA VAL A 329 -2.84 28.60 -12.06
C VAL A 329 -2.13 29.42 -13.10
N GLU A 330 -1.40 28.75 -13.97
CA GLU A 330 -0.85 29.32 -15.19
C GLU A 330 -1.81 29.02 -16.34
N ARG A 331 -2.21 30.06 -17.08
CA ARG A 331 -3.19 29.97 -18.16
C ARG A 331 -2.65 30.64 -19.44
N GLU A 332 -2.78 29.98 -20.56
CA GLU A 332 -2.49 30.56 -21.86
C GLU A 332 -3.70 31.35 -22.40
N ARG A 333 -3.48 32.59 -22.80
CA ARG A 333 -4.47 33.47 -23.44
C ARG A 333 -3.98 33.90 -24.81
N LEU A 334 -4.84 33.74 -25.84
CA LEU A 334 -4.51 33.94 -27.25
C LEU A 334 -3.84 35.30 -27.56
N LEU A 335 -4.22 36.36 -26.82
CA LEU A 335 -3.72 37.73 -27.08
C LEU A 335 -2.78 38.24 -25.97
N LEU A 336 -2.80 37.66 -24.79
CA LEU A 336 -2.06 38.12 -23.61
C LEU A 336 -0.83 37.24 -23.31
N GLY A 337 -0.68 36.10 -24.00
CA GLY A 337 0.32 35.11 -23.67
C GLY A 337 -0.03 34.35 -22.38
N THR A 338 0.98 33.90 -21.67
CA THR A 338 0.82 33.19 -20.39
C THR A 338 0.56 34.18 -19.25
N ILE A 339 -0.51 33.96 -18.51
CA ILE A 339 -0.87 34.74 -17.32
C ILE A 339 -0.97 33.83 -16.10
N VAL A 340 -0.75 34.37 -14.92
CA VAL A 340 -0.98 33.71 -13.64
C VAL A 340 -2.24 34.28 -13.01
N GLU A 341 -3.17 33.40 -12.65
CA GLU A 341 -4.43 33.78 -12.00
C GLU A 341 -4.52 33.07 -10.64
N THR A 342 -5.03 33.80 -9.65
CA THR A 342 -5.28 33.26 -8.30
C THR A 342 -6.78 33.16 -8.06
N MET A 343 -7.23 32.03 -7.58
CA MET A 343 -8.65 31.72 -7.34
C MET A 343 -8.87 31.11 -5.97
N LEU A 344 -9.95 31.52 -5.32
CA LEU A 344 -10.37 30.91 -4.06
C LEU A 344 -11.35 29.75 -4.35
N VAL A 345 -10.87 28.54 -4.18
CA VAL A 345 -11.60 27.30 -4.50
C VAL A 345 -12.22 26.71 -3.24
N THR A 346 -13.53 26.47 -3.25
CA THR A 346 -14.21 25.70 -2.18
C THR A 346 -14.08 24.21 -2.49
N LEU A 347 -13.46 23.47 -1.58
CA LEU A 347 -13.26 22.03 -1.72
C LEU A 347 -14.57 21.24 -1.59
N ARG A 348 -14.68 20.15 -2.33
CA ARG A 348 -15.87 19.28 -2.37
C ARG A 348 -15.56 17.87 -1.88
#